data_42b1c2192c5a9209ba0d24ab4406afa7
#
_entry.id   42b1c2192c5a9209ba0d24ab4406afa7
#
_cell.length_a   1.000
_cell.length_b   1.000
_cell.length_c   1.000
_cell.angle_alpha   90.00
_cell.angle_beta   90.00
_cell.angle_gamma   90.00
#
_symmetry.space_group_name_H-M   'P 1'
#
loop_
_entity.id
_entity.type
_entity.pdbx_description
1 polymer ?
#
loop_
_entity_poly.entity_id
_entity_poly.type
_entity_poly.pdbx_seq_one_letter_code
_entity_poly.pdbx_strand_id
1 'polypeptide(L)'
;MDSLSYKTISANAATVTKEWVVIDATNEVLGRLASQIAKILRGKNKPGYTPHVDCGDYVIVVNAEKVKLTGDKLTEKVYVRHAGYPGGQRFATAQDYLKKKPEFVIEEAVRGMLPKTRLGEAIFKNLKVYAGAEHPHAAQNPKAIKLNEIK
;
A
#
# COMPACT_ATOMS: atom_id res chain seq x y z
N MET A 1 -12.70 33.13 32.34
CA MET A 1 -13.37 32.26 31.34
C MET A 1 -12.28 31.77 30.40
N ASP A 2 -11.87 30.52 30.54
CA ASP A 2 -10.95 29.92 29.58
C ASP A 2 -11.74 29.71 28.30
N SER A 3 -11.50 30.55 27.30
CA SER A 3 -12.00 30.30 25.96
C SER A 3 -11.26 29.07 25.41
N LEU A 4 -11.96 27.93 25.37
CA LEU A 4 -11.47 26.74 24.69
C LEU A 4 -11.28 27.07 23.21
N SER A 5 -10.09 27.56 22.87
CA SER A 5 -9.69 27.76 21.49
C SER A 5 -9.41 26.40 20.88
N TYR A 6 -10.35 25.84 20.13
CA TYR A 6 -10.14 24.65 19.30
C TYR A 6 -9.20 25.01 18.16
N LYS A 7 -7.89 24.93 18.44
CA LYS A 7 -6.89 25.14 17.39
C LYS A 7 -6.83 23.90 16.51
N THR A 8 -7.16 24.06 15.25
CA THR A 8 -7.00 23.01 14.24
C THR A 8 -5.50 22.71 14.06
N ILE A 9 -5.11 21.46 14.30
CA ILE A 9 -3.74 21.02 14.11
C ILE A 9 -3.57 20.66 12.64
N SER A 10 -2.68 21.37 11.95
CA SER A 10 -2.26 21.03 10.58
C SER A 10 -0.82 20.50 10.64
N ALA A 11 -0.64 19.25 10.20
CA ALA A 11 0.68 18.65 10.13
C ALA A 11 1.50 19.28 8.99
N ASN A 12 2.82 19.30 9.16
CA ASN A 12 3.78 19.65 8.11
C ASN A 12 4.89 18.60 8.08
N ALA A 13 5.76 18.65 7.07
CA ALA A 13 6.83 17.66 6.89
C ALA A 13 7.79 17.52 8.10
N ALA A 14 7.93 18.59 8.90
CA ALA A 14 8.80 18.59 10.08
C ALA A 14 8.12 18.00 11.34
N THR A 15 6.77 18.04 11.39
CA THR A 15 6.01 17.56 12.56
C THR A 15 5.51 16.13 12.43
N VAL A 16 5.55 15.58 11.22
CA VAL A 16 5.08 14.20 10.96
C VAL A 16 6.12 13.20 11.43
N THR A 17 5.71 12.28 12.31
CA THR A 17 6.48 11.10 12.69
C THR A 17 6.03 9.91 11.86
N LYS A 18 6.97 9.21 11.21
CA LYS A 18 6.71 8.02 10.40
C LYS A 18 7.28 6.79 11.09
N GLU A 19 6.50 5.74 11.14
CA GLU A 19 6.89 4.43 11.66
C GLU A 19 7.03 3.42 10.51
N TRP A 20 7.74 2.33 10.80
CA TRP A 20 7.85 1.21 9.88
C TRP A 20 6.93 0.08 10.33
N VAL A 21 6.14 -0.44 9.40
CA VAL A 21 5.13 -1.47 9.65
C VAL A 21 5.34 -2.64 8.70
N VAL A 22 5.32 -3.86 9.25
CA VAL A 22 5.31 -5.11 8.45
C VAL A 22 3.93 -5.73 8.49
N ILE A 23 3.45 -6.14 7.32
CA ILE A 23 2.17 -6.83 7.12
C ILE A 23 2.44 -8.13 6.37
N ASP A 24 1.93 -9.25 6.86
CA ASP A 24 1.98 -10.53 6.17
C ASP A 24 0.76 -10.69 5.25
N ALA A 25 1.02 -10.95 3.97
CA ALA A 25 -0.02 -11.14 2.95
C ALA A 25 -0.54 -12.59 2.85
N THR A 26 -0.02 -13.51 3.67
CA THR A 26 -0.36 -14.94 3.60
C THR A 26 -1.85 -15.17 3.79
N ASN A 27 -2.50 -15.77 2.77
CA ASN A 27 -3.94 -16.08 2.74
C ASN A 27 -4.88 -14.86 2.86
N GLU A 28 -4.35 -13.66 2.83
CA GLU A 28 -5.17 -12.44 2.87
C GLU A 28 -5.79 -12.13 1.51
N VAL A 29 -7.03 -11.63 1.52
CA VAL A 29 -7.72 -11.22 0.29
C VAL A 29 -7.14 -9.93 -0.23
N LEU A 30 -6.61 -9.94 -1.47
CA LEU A 30 -5.90 -8.82 -2.10
C LEU A 30 -6.60 -7.45 -1.91
N GLY A 31 -7.91 -7.37 -2.17
CA GLY A 31 -8.63 -6.10 -2.08
C GLY A 31 -8.72 -5.55 -0.66
N ARG A 32 -8.95 -6.40 0.33
CA ARG A 32 -8.99 -6.02 1.74
C ARG A 32 -7.62 -5.61 2.24
N LEU A 33 -6.59 -6.40 1.91
CA LEU A 33 -5.19 -6.09 2.20
C LEU A 33 -4.80 -4.72 1.62
N ALA A 34 -5.04 -4.50 0.33
CA ALA A 34 -4.67 -3.25 -0.36
C ALA A 34 -5.38 -2.01 0.22
N SER A 35 -6.65 -2.13 0.63
CA SER A 35 -7.40 -1.03 1.23
C SER A 35 -6.83 -0.61 2.59
N GLN A 36 -6.42 -1.56 3.43
CA GLN A 36 -5.79 -1.26 4.72
C GLN A 36 -4.38 -0.68 4.54
N ILE A 37 -3.58 -1.24 3.62
CA ILE A 37 -2.28 -0.68 3.26
C ILE A 37 -2.42 0.78 2.80
N ALA A 38 -3.36 1.07 1.90
CA ALA A 38 -3.60 2.42 1.40
C ALA A 38 -4.02 3.39 2.52
N LYS A 39 -4.79 2.92 3.52
CA LYS A 39 -5.19 3.70 4.70
C LYS A 39 -3.98 4.08 5.55
N ILE A 40 -3.05 3.13 5.82
CA ILE A 40 -1.82 3.36 6.59
C ILE A 40 -0.87 4.29 5.83
N LEU A 41 -0.62 4.00 4.55
CA LEU A 41 0.25 4.81 3.69
C LEU A 41 -0.20 6.25 3.61
N ARG A 42 -1.51 6.49 3.63
CA ARG A 42 -2.07 7.84 3.64
C ARG A 42 -2.07 8.49 5.03
N GLY A 43 -1.92 7.70 6.09
CA GLY A 43 -1.95 8.16 7.47
C GLY A 43 -3.35 8.43 8.03
N LYS A 44 -4.40 7.85 7.42
CA LYS A 44 -5.80 8.03 7.88
C LYS A 44 -6.10 7.38 9.24
N ASN A 45 -5.19 6.53 9.73
CA ASN A 45 -5.23 5.93 11.05
C ASN A 45 -4.72 6.86 12.16
N LYS A 46 -4.09 7.99 11.79
CA LYS A 46 -3.52 8.95 12.74
C LYS A 46 -4.47 10.10 13.03
N PRO A 47 -4.60 10.56 14.28
CA PRO A 47 -5.49 11.68 14.63
C PRO A 47 -5.06 13.01 13.99
N GLY A 48 -3.76 13.19 13.73
CA GLY A 48 -3.19 14.37 13.08
C GLY A 48 -3.21 14.32 11.55
N TYR A 49 -4.05 13.50 10.93
CA TYR A 49 -4.11 13.38 9.49
C TYR A 49 -4.40 14.73 8.80
N THR A 50 -3.53 15.11 7.87
CA THR A 50 -3.69 16.31 7.05
C THR A 50 -3.65 15.94 5.56
N PRO A 51 -4.70 16.23 4.76
CA PRO A 51 -4.86 15.70 3.40
C PRO A 51 -3.76 16.08 2.40
N HIS A 52 -3.12 17.24 2.56
CA HIS A 52 -2.11 17.77 1.65
C HIS A 52 -0.66 17.43 2.05
N VAL A 53 -0.48 16.69 3.16
CA VAL A 53 0.84 16.28 3.67
C VAL A 53 0.93 14.76 3.69
N ASP A 54 2.13 14.24 3.47
CA ASP A 54 2.43 12.81 3.62
C ASP A 54 2.59 12.45 5.11
N CYS A 55 1.45 12.14 5.76
CA CYS A 55 1.34 11.77 7.18
C CYS A 55 1.47 10.26 7.42
N GLY A 56 1.55 9.46 6.36
CA GLY A 56 1.54 8.00 6.44
C GLY A 56 2.84 7.39 6.95
N ASP A 57 2.77 6.08 7.18
CA ASP A 57 3.89 5.26 7.63
C ASP A 57 4.54 4.51 6.45
N TYR A 58 5.75 3.97 6.67
CA TYR A 58 6.38 3.05 5.73
C TYR A 58 5.79 1.67 5.92
N VAL A 59 5.32 1.06 4.83
CA VAL A 59 4.70 -0.27 4.86
C VAL A 59 5.54 -1.27 4.11
N ILE A 60 5.89 -2.35 4.78
CA ILE A 60 6.55 -3.52 4.22
C ILE A 60 5.52 -4.63 4.14
N VAL A 61 5.33 -5.21 2.97
CA VAL A 61 4.47 -6.37 2.76
C VAL A 61 5.34 -7.57 2.43
N VAL A 62 5.17 -8.65 3.15
CA VAL A 62 5.89 -9.91 2.96
C VAL A 62 4.95 -11.01 2.46
N ASN A 63 5.50 -12.08 1.90
CA ASN A 63 4.76 -13.23 1.35
C ASN A 63 3.75 -12.84 0.25
N ALA A 64 4.10 -11.91 -0.64
CA ALA A 64 3.22 -11.44 -1.70
C ALA A 64 2.75 -12.58 -2.64
N GLU A 65 3.52 -13.64 -2.79
CA GLU A 65 3.18 -14.83 -3.59
C GLU A 65 1.97 -15.60 -3.04
N LYS A 66 1.70 -15.48 -1.70
CA LYS A 66 0.65 -16.22 -1.00
C LYS A 66 -0.66 -15.42 -0.85
N VAL A 67 -0.77 -14.28 -1.53
CA VAL A 67 -2.00 -13.46 -1.52
C VAL A 67 -3.14 -14.19 -2.20
N LYS A 68 -4.36 -14.06 -1.62
CA LYS A 68 -5.55 -14.73 -2.13
C LYS A 68 -6.38 -13.80 -3.02
N LEU A 69 -6.75 -14.30 -4.18
CA LEU A 69 -7.77 -13.70 -5.05
C LEU A 69 -9.07 -14.50 -4.91
N THR A 70 -10.20 -13.82 -4.81
CA THR A 70 -11.53 -14.44 -4.67
C THR A 70 -12.21 -14.65 -6.03
N GLY A 71 -13.02 -15.72 -6.16
CA GLY A 71 -13.68 -16.09 -7.42
C GLY A 71 -12.68 -16.40 -8.52
N ASP A 72 -13.07 -16.23 -9.76
CA ASP A 72 -12.28 -16.61 -10.93
C ASP A 72 -11.23 -15.57 -11.36
N LYS A 73 -10.93 -14.59 -10.49
CA LYS A 73 -10.00 -13.49 -10.78
C LYS A 73 -8.57 -13.93 -11.11
N LEU A 74 -8.17 -15.14 -10.70
CA LEU A 74 -6.85 -15.68 -11.07
C LEU A 74 -6.69 -15.80 -12.58
N THR A 75 -7.74 -16.25 -13.28
CA THR A 75 -7.75 -16.52 -14.72
C THR A 75 -8.39 -15.40 -15.52
N GLU A 76 -9.45 -14.77 -15.00
CA GLU A 76 -10.21 -13.76 -15.72
C GLU A 76 -9.66 -12.34 -15.58
N LYS A 77 -9.00 -12.02 -14.45
CA LYS A 77 -8.46 -10.67 -14.28
C LYS A 77 -7.25 -10.45 -15.16
N VAL A 78 -7.43 -9.57 -16.15
CA VAL A 78 -6.37 -9.19 -17.10
C VAL A 78 -5.79 -7.83 -16.72
N TYR A 79 -4.47 -7.76 -16.64
CA TYR A 79 -3.70 -6.52 -16.55
C TYR A 79 -3.25 -6.09 -17.93
N VAL A 80 -3.57 -4.87 -18.30
CA VAL A 80 -3.22 -4.29 -19.60
C VAL A 80 -2.06 -3.33 -19.44
N ARG A 81 -1.04 -3.48 -20.27
CA ARG A 81 0.09 -2.56 -20.38
C ARG A 81 0.29 -2.12 -21.82
N HIS A 82 0.78 -0.92 -22.03
CA HIS A 82 1.07 -0.38 -23.35
C HIS A 82 2.52 0.06 -23.45
N ALA A 83 3.21 -0.32 -24.52
CA ALA A 83 4.61 0.01 -24.75
C ALA A 83 4.84 1.41 -25.37
N GLY A 84 3.76 2.13 -25.73
CA GLY A 84 3.85 3.46 -26.36
C GLY A 84 3.95 3.43 -27.89
N TYR A 85 4.11 2.27 -28.52
CA TYR A 85 4.16 2.11 -29.99
C TYR A 85 2.85 1.54 -30.54
N PRO A 86 2.54 1.78 -31.84
CA PRO A 86 1.40 1.13 -32.50
C PRO A 86 1.46 -0.38 -32.31
N GLY A 87 0.33 -1.01 -31.91
CA GLY A 87 0.27 -2.44 -31.58
C GLY A 87 0.98 -2.86 -30.30
N GLY A 88 1.48 -1.91 -29.48
CA GLY A 88 2.23 -2.19 -28.28
C GLY A 88 1.41 -2.57 -27.03
N GLN A 89 0.12 -2.86 -27.17
CA GLN A 89 -0.73 -3.32 -26.08
C GLN A 89 -0.39 -4.77 -25.73
N ARG A 90 -0.25 -5.05 -24.43
CA ARG A 90 0.05 -6.37 -23.90
C ARG A 90 -0.90 -6.71 -22.77
N PHE A 91 -1.29 -7.99 -22.74
CA PHE A 91 -2.23 -8.56 -21.77
C PHE A 91 -1.50 -9.63 -20.95
N ALA A 92 -1.78 -9.68 -19.66
CA ALA A 92 -1.33 -10.77 -18.80
C ALA A 92 -2.37 -11.03 -17.71
N THR A 93 -2.59 -12.29 -17.36
CA THR A 93 -3.53 -12.66 -16.31
C THR A 93 -2.93 -12.43 -14.92
N ALA A 94 -3.78 -12.41 -13.88
CA ALA A 94 -3.31 -12.33 -12.52
C ALA A 94 -2.41 -13.53 -12.16
N GLN A 95 -2.72 -14.71 -12.67
CA GLN A 95 -1.92 -15.92 -12.49
C GLN A 95 -0.51 -15.77 -13.08
N ASP A 96 -0.37 -15.16 -14.27
CA ASP A 96 0.92 -14.93 -14.90
C ASP A 96 1.80 -14.00 -14.06
N TYR A 97 1.21 -12.95 -13.49
CA TYR A 97 1.93 -12.03 -12.62
C TYR A 97 2.32 -12.66 -11.30
N LEU A 98 1.44 -13.43 -10.65
CA LEU A 98 1.77 -14.13 -9.40
C LEU A 98 2.94 -15.12 -9.58
N LYS A 99 3.08 -15.73 -10.76
CA LYS A 99 4.22 -16.61 -11.08
C LYS A 99 5.51 -15.87 -11.39
N LYS A 100 5.44 -14.72 -12.09
CA LYS A 100 6.61 -13.99 -12.59
C LYS A 100 7.07 -12.88 -11.65
N LYS A 101 6.14 -12.11 -11.11
CA LYS A 101 6.39 -10.94 -10.27
C LYS A 101 5.20 -10.70 -9.33
N PRO A 102 5.09 -11.47 -8.23
CA PRO A 102 3.94 -11.41 -7.32
C PRO A 102 3.78 -10.03 -6.68
N GLU A 103 4.88 -9.29 -6.46
CA GLU A 103 4.85 -7.96 -5.87
C GLU A 103 3.97 -7.00 -6.68
N PHE A 104 4.02 -7.10 -8.01
CA PHE A 104 3.27 -6.23 -8.92
C PHE A 104 1.76 -6.25 -8.66
N VAL A 105 1.20 -7.40 -8.30
CA VAL A 105 -0.25 -7.55 -8.06
C VAL A 105 -0.70 -6.71 -6.87
N ILE A 106 0.10 -6.68 -5.80
CA ILE A 106 -0.17 -5.87 -4.61
C ILE A 106 0.11 -4.40 -4.89
N GLU A 107 1.25 -4.08 -5.52
CA GLU A 107 1.63 -2.72 -5.89
C GLU A 107 0.53 -2.04 -6.72
N GLU A 108 0.02 -2.72 -7.76
CA GLU A 108 -1.00 -2.17 -8.64
C GLU A 108 -2.36 -2.01 -7.93
N ALA A 109 -2.72 -2.94 -7.04
CA ALA A 109 -3.92 -2.85 -6.23
C ALA A 109 -3.88 -1.63 -5.28
N VAL A 110 -2.75 -1.41 -4.60
CA VAL A 110 -2.57 -0.26 -3.70
C VAL A 110 -2.49 1.04 -4.48
N ARG A 111 -1.76 1.08 -5.59
CA ARG A 111 -1.64 2.25 -6.48
C ARG A 111 -3.00 2.71 -7.00
N GLY A 112 -3.88 1.77 -7.34
CA GLY A 112 -5.25 2.07 -7.75
C GLY A 112 -6.11 2.71 -6.64
N MET A 113 -5.78 2.46 -5.35
CA MET A 113 -6.50 2.97 -4.18
C MET A 113 -5.91 4.27 -3.62
N LEU A 114 -4.70 4.64 -4.00
CA LEU A 114 -4.09 5.90 -3.64
C LEU A 114 -4.58 7.04 -4.56
N PRO A 115 -4.54 8.30 -4.08
CA PRO A 115 -4.90 9.45 -4.92
C PRO A 115 -3.97 9.56 -6.12
N LYS A 116 -4.54 9.88 -7.30
CA LYS A 116 -3.77 10.08 -8.54
C LYS A 116 -3.20 11.49 -8.65
N THR A 117 -2.39 11.88 -7.68
CA THR A 117 -1.75 13.18 -7.56
C THR A 117 -0.25 13.02 -7.34
N ARG A 118 0.52 14.12 -7.45
CA ARG A 118 1.97 14.11 -7.13
C ARG A 118 2.23 13.60 -5.70
N LEU A 119 1.37 13.96 -4.74
CA LEU A 119 1.46 13.47 -3.37
C LEU A 119 1.20 11.96 -3.31
N GLY A 120 0.22 11.45 -4.04
CA GLY A 120 -0.05 10.01 -4.10
C GLY A 120 1.11 9.18 -4.66
N GLU A 121 1.81 9.70 -5.66
CA GLU A 121 3.03 9.06 -6.19
C GLU A 121 4.20 9.10 -5.18
N ALA A 122 4.31 10.18 -4.40
CA ALA A 122 5.29 10.26 -3.31
C ALA A 122 4.97 9.26 -2.18
N ILE A 123 3.72 9.16 -1.79
CA ILE A 123 3.23 8.21 -0.78
C ILE A 123 3.44 6.75 -1.23
N PHE A 124 3.21 6.46 -2.50
CA PHE A 124 3.43 5.12 -3.06
C PHE A 124 4.87 4.62 -2.89
N LYS A 125 5.86 5.50 -2.89
CA LYS A 125 7.27 5.14 -2.65
C LYS A 125 7.54 4.60 -1.24
N ASN A 126 6.64 4.86 -0.29
CA ASN A 126 6.73 4.36 1.08
C ASN A 126 6.27 2.89 1.19
N LEU A 127 5.71 2.32 0.14
CA LEU A 127 5.36 0.90 0.04
C LEU A 127 6.56 0.09 -0.44
N LYS A 128 6.86 -1.00 0.27
CA LYS A 128 7.87 -2.00 -0.10
C LYS A 128 7.21 -3.37 -0.07
N VAL A 129 7.23 -4.09 -1.18
CA VAL A 129 6.59 -5.40 -1.32
C VAL A 129 7.66 -6.45 -1.64
N TYR A 130 7.59 -7.59 -0.97
CA TYR A 130 8.50 -8.71 -1.11
C TYR A 130 7.73 -10.01 -1.36
N ALA A 131 8.22 -10.82 -2.30
CA ALA A 131 7.62 -12.10 -2.65
C ALA A 131 7.65 -13.08 -1.48
N GLY A 132 8.82 -13.23 -0.84
CA GLY A 132 9.06 -14.12 0.29
C GLY A 132 8.82 -13.48 1.66
N ALA A 133 9.25 -14.19 2.70
CA ALA A 133 9.12 -13.75 4.09
C ALA A 133 10.24 -12.79 4.53
N GLU A 134 11.37 -12.79 3.82
CA GLU A 134 12.54 -11.98 4.18
C GLU A 134 12.47 -10.58 3.58
N HIS A 135 12.94 -9.58 4.34
CA HIS A 135 13.05 -8.20 3.90
C HIS A 135 14.34 -7.54 4.41
N PRO A 136 14.97 -6.62 3.66
CA PRO A 136 16.25 -5.99 4.03
C PRO A 136 16.12 -4.87 5.09
N HIS A 137 14.93 -4.62 5.62
CA HIS A 137 14.64 -3.48 6.50
C HIS A 137 14.65 -3.84 8.00
N ALA A 138 15.39 -4.87 8.42
CA ALA A 138 15.48 -5.27 9.83
C ALA A 138 16.03 -4.14 10.74
N ALA A 139 17.00 -3.37 10.23
CA ALA A 139 17.59 -2.24 10.95
C ALA A 139 16.60 -1.12 11.31
N GLN A 140 15.47 -1.05 10.62
CA GLN A 140 14.42 -0.06 10.88
C GLN A 140 13.47 -0.46 12.02
N ASN A 141 13.65 -1.66 12.60
CA ASN A 141 12.81 -2.23 13.67
C ASN A 141 11.29 -2.11 13.35
N PRO A 142 10.82 -2.66 12.22
CA PRO A 142 9.44 -2.51 11.81
C PRO A 142 8.49 -3.25 12.75
N LYS A 143 7.34 -2.62 13.05
CA LYS A 143 6.28 -3.20 13.87
C LYS A 143 5.42 -4.15 13.04
N ALA A 144 5.25 -5.39 13.46
CA ALA A 144 4.31 -6.32 12.84
C ALA A 144 2.87 -5.94 13.21
N ILE A 145 2.02 -5.75 12.21
CA ILE A 145 0.60 -5.43 12.39
C ILE A 145 -0.24 -6.47 11.64
N LYS A 146 -1.26 -7.01 12.31
CA LYS A 146 -2.28 -7.85 11.68
C LYS A 146 -3.40 -6.97 11.11
N LEU A 147 -3.94 -7.37 9.96
CA LEU A 147 -5.02 -6.62 9.29
C LEU A 147 -6.24 -6.34 10.17
N ASN A 148 -6.58 -7.25 11.06
CA ASN A 148 -7.72 -7.12 11.97
C ASN A 148 -7.51 -6.08 13.10
N GLU A 149 -6.28 -5.61 13.30
CA GLU A 149 -5.93 -4.62 14.33
C GLU A 149 -6.02 -3.18 13.79
N ILE A 150 -6.17 -3.00 12.47
CA ILE A 150 -6.25 -1.70 11.82
C ILE A 150 -7.70 -1.23 11.84
N LYS A 151 -8.04 -0.39 12.81
CA LYS A 151 -9.36 0.26 12.95
C LYS A 151 -9.53 1.47 12.05
#